data_1a8ff2c63f697b710ed65c25c8c2154a
#
_entry.id   1a8ff2c63f697b710ed65c25c8c2154a
#
_cell.length_a   1.000
_cell.length_b   1.000
_cell.length_c   1.000
_cell.angle_alpha   90.00
_cell.angle_beta   90.00
_cell.angle_gamma   90.00
#
_symmetry.space_group_name_H-M   'P 1'
#
loop_
_entity.id
_entity.type
_entity.pdbx_description
1 polymer ?
#
loop_
_entity_poly.entity_id
_entity_poly.type
_entity_poly.pdbx_seq_one_letter_code
_entity_poly.pdbx_strand_id
1 'polypeptide(L)'
;MKIKSLILSALCLATMSVYAQNFNGLDMNMGNLYRLSNAKTRSISPENFTGEKGKGGMADPVKDKDKPNQANAHHAAKTLGQGWKVNPYVNIAPNETFTLAEIEGPGAIQQIWMTPTGEWRKTIIRFYWDDEKEPSVECPIGDFFCSGWGVYSPLSSLAVCVNPGSAFNCYWQMPFRKKCRITMENIDPNNEMRVYYQINYTLTEVPEDAAYFHAQFRRSNPNMTSDHVLVDGIKGKGQYVGTYMAWQVNNSGWWGEGEIKFFMDGDKKFPTICGTGTEDYFCGSYNFENKTTRQYEEFSTPYAGLHQIIRPDGVYRSQQRFGMYRWHILDPVRFDKDLKVTIQDLG
;
A
#
# COMPACT_ATOMS: atom_id res chain seq x y z
N MET A 1 -55.09 21.41 -29.71
CA MET A 1 -54.40 20.15 -29.39
C MET A 1 -52.88 20.16 -29.73
N LYS A 2 -52.34 21.08 -30.55
CA LYS A 2 -50.93 21.09 -30.96
C LYS A 2 -49.95 21.83 -30.01
N ILE A 3 -50.41 22.73 -29.16
CA ILE A 3 -49.58 23.52 -28.29
C ILE A 3 -49.17 22.75 -27.01
N LYS A 4 -50.06 21.86 -26.49
CA LYS A 4 -49.72 21.03 -25.32
C LYS A 4 -48.62 19.97 -25.61
N SER A 5 -48.53 19.47 -26.85
CA SER A 5 -47.52 18.52 -27.24
C SER A 5 -46.12 19.15 -27.34
N LEU A 6 -46.02 20.41 -27.74
CA LEU A 6 -44.73 21.12 -27.84
C LEU A 6 -44.13 21.43 -26.45
N ILE A 7 -44.97 21.77 -25.49
CA ILE A 7 -44.52 22.08 -24.11
C ILE A 7 -44.02 20.81 -23.40
N LEU A 8 -44.68 19.67 -23.63
CA LEU A 8 -44.25 18.39 -23.04
C LEU A 8 -42.89 17.89 -23.64
N SER A 9 -42.68 18.12 -24.94
CA SER A 9 -41.40 17.79 -25.59
C SER A 9 -40.26 18.73 -25.16
N ALA A 10 -40.52 20.00 -24.89
CA ALA A 10 -39.53 20.93 -24.35
C ALA A 10 -39.16 20.63 -22.89
N LEU A 11 -40.14 20.15 -22.07
CA LEU A 11 -39.85 19.74 -20.69
C LEU A 11 -39.04 18.46 -20.58
N CYS A 12 -39.22 17.52 -21.52
CA CYS A 12 -38.39 16.29 -21.57
C CYS A 12 -36.95 16.55 -22.06
N LEU A 13 -36.69 17.58 -22.84
CA LEU A 13 -35.36 18.00 -23.25
C LEU A 13 -34.57 18.77 -22.21
N ALA A 14 -35.25 19.37 -21.24
CA ALA A 14 -34.61 20.16 -20.16
C ALA A 14 -34.06 19.29 -19.01
N THR A 15 -34.38 17.97 -18.96
CA THR A 15 -33.95 17.08 -17.89
C THR A 15 -32.81 16.14 -18.27
N MET A 16 -32.29 16.22 -19.48
CA MET A 16 -31.00 15.59 -19.82
C MET A 16 -29.86 16.58 -19.60
N SER A 17 -29.70 17.06 -18.39
CA SER A 17 -28.39 17.49 -17.93
C SER A 17 -27.53 16.24 -17.88
N VAL A 18 -26.86 15.95 -18.98
CA VAL A 18 -25.73 15.05 -18.96
C VAL A 18 -24.73 15.69 -18.01
N TYR A 19 -24.69 15.26 -16.79
CA TYR A 19 -23.53 15.48 -15.95
C TYR A 19 -22.35 14.80 -16.65
N ALA A 20 -21.70 15.50 -17.54
CA ALA A 20 -20.35 15.18 -17.92
C ALA A 20 -19.60 15.22 -16.59
N GLN A 21 -19.28 14.06 -16.01
CA GLN A 21 -18.41 14.02 -14.84
C GLN A 21 -17.16 14.79 -15.20
N ASN A 22 -16.98 15.94 -14.61
CA ASN A 22 -15.76 16.70 -14.78
C ASN A 22 -14.62 15.81 -14.31
N PHE A 23 -13.61 15.64 -15.15
CA PHE A 23 -12.43 14.86 -14.79
C PHE A 23 -11.81 15.46 -13.53
N ASN A 24 -11.83 14.69 -12.42
CA ASN A 24 -11.45 15.15 -11.10
C ASN A 24 -9.93 15.04 -10.83
N GLY A 25 -9.13 14.55 -11.80
CA GLY A 25 -7.69 14.37 -11.65
C GLY A 25 -7.27 13.11 -10.90
N LEU A 26 -8.22 12.23 -10.55
CA LEU A 26 -7.95 10.87 -10.10
C LEU A 26 -7.83 9.92 -11.31
N ASP A 27 -7.44 8.68 -11.10
CA ASP A 27 -7.30 7.66 -12.14
C ASP A 27 -6.36 8.05 -13.29
N MET A 28 -5.28 8.77 -12.95
CA MET A 28 -4.28 9.20 -13.93
C MET A 28 -3.53 8.01 -14.52
N ASN A 29 -3.39 8.01 -15.84
CA ASN A 29 -2.62 7.02 -16.57
C ASN A 29 -2.03 7.65 -17.85
N MET A 30 -1.17 6.93 -18.56
CA MET A 30 -0.53 7.44 -19.79
C MET A 30 -1.52 7.91 -20.86
N GLY A 31 -2.72 7.33 -20.90
CA GLY A 31 -3.75 7.67 -21.88
C GLY A 31 -4.53 8.93 -21.58
N ASN A 32 -4.44 9.48 -20.36
CA ASN A 32 -5.19 10.67 -19.96
C ASN A 32 -4.32 11.75 -19.29
N LEU A 33 -3.01 11.58 -19.25
CA LEU A 33 -2.08 12.51 -18.60
C LEU A 33 -2.15 13.95 -19.14
N TYR A 34 -2.61 14.13 -20.38
CA TYR A 34 -2.80 15.44 -21.03
C TYR A 34 -4.06 16.17 -20.55
N ARG A 35 -4.95 15.51 -19.81
CA ARG A 35 -6.19 16.14 -19.32
C ARG A 35 -5.91 17.01 -18.10
N LEU A 36 -6.41 18.22 -18.13
CA LEU A 36 -6.35 19.14 -16.98
C LEU A 36 -7.61 18.98 -16.12
N SER A 37 -7.45 19.22 -14.83
CA SER A 37 -8.53 19.20 -13.84
C SER A 37 -8.38 20.35 -12.85
N ASN A 38 -9.36 20.54 -11.99
CA ASN A 38 -9.30 21.49 -10.87
C ASN A 38 -8.61 20.91 -9.62
N ALA A 39 -8.15 19.69 -9.69
CA ALA A 39 -7.43 19.00 -8.61
C ALA A 39 -6.16 19.76 -8.21
N LYS A 40 -5.83 19.72 -6.92
CA LYS A 40 -4.70 20.45 -6.36
C LYS A 40 -3.70 19.46 -5.77
N THR A 41 -2.52 19.39 -6.33
CA THR A 41 -1.42 18.60 -5.79
C THR A 41 -0.88 19.22 -4.51
N ARG A 42 -0.63 18.37 -3.53
CA ARG A 42 -0.01 18.69 -2.24
C ARG A 42 0.97 17.60 -1.86
N SER A 43 1.84 17.92 -0.90
CA SER A 43 2.79 16.96 -0.36
C SER A 43 3.06 17.24 1.12
N ILE A 44 3.10 16.19 1.92
CA ILE A 44 3.60 16.24 3.29
C ILE A 44 4.97 15.56 3.35
N SER A 45 5.91 16.20 4.01
CA SER A 45 7.24 15.70 4.31
C SER A 45 7.78 16.43 5.53
N PRO A 46 8.94 16.05 6.10
CA PRO A 46 9.56 16.82 7.17
C PRO A 46 9.91 18.26 6.80
N GLU A 47 10.00 18.58 5.50
CA GLU A 47 10.17 19.97 5.01
C GLU A 47 8.85 20.74 4.88
N ASN A 48 7.70 20.07 5.03
CA ASN A 48 6.36 20.67 5.05
C ASN A 48 5.36 19.73 5.75
N PHE A 49 5.29 19.80 7.06
CA PHE A 49 4.43 18.91 7.87
C PHE A 49 2.93 19.13 7.67
N THR A 50 2.52 20.30 7.22
CA THR A 50 1.10 20.63 7.03
C THR A 50 0.61 20.37 5.61
N GLY A 51 1.52 20.20 4.65
CA GLY A 51 1.18 20.12 3.23
C GLY A 51 0.59 21.40 2.65
N GLU A 52 0.60 22.51 3.38
CA GLU A 52 0.07 23.78 2.93
C GLU A 52 0.84 24.35 1.73
N LYS A 53 0.10 25.01 0.84
CA LYS A 53 0.69 25.69 -0.33
C LYS A 53 1.69 26.78 0.10
N GLY A 54 2.89 26.71 -0.44
CA GLY A 54 3.94 27.71 -0.18
C GLY A 54 4.61 27.59 1.20
N LYS A 55 4.45 26.46 1.91
CA LYS A 55 5.04 26.23 3.23
C LYS A 55 6.21 25.23 3.23
N GLY A 56 6.67 24.80 2.07
CA GLY A 56 7.85 23.93 1.97
C GLY A 56 9.15 24.69 2.23
N GLY A 57 10.12 24.02 2.89
CA GLY A 57 11.45 24.57 3.16
C GLY A 57 11.46 25.71 4.18
N MET A 58 10.47 25.84 5.05
CA MET A 58 10.37 26.92 6.04
C MET A 58 11.19 26.68 7.30
N ALA A 59 11.73 25.47 7.52
CA ALA A 59 12.57 25.20 8.67
C ALA A 59 13.79 26.12 8.70
N ASP A 60 14.06 26.71 9.88
CA ASP A 60 15.20 27.60 10.09
C ASP A 60 16.32 26.82 10.79
N PRO A 61 17.51 26.69 10.16
CA PRO A 61 18.59 25.87 10.74
C PRO A 61 19.13 26.38 12.07
N VAL A 62 18.84 27.61 12.42
CA VAL A 62 19.28 28.22 13.69
C VAL A 62 18.18 28.16 14.75
N LYS A 63 16.96 28.60 14.40
CA LYS A 63 15.83 28.69 15.34
C LYS A 63 15.20 27.34 15.64
N ASP A 64 15.22 26.41 14.67
CA ASP A 64 14.51 25.13 14.76
C ASP A 64 15.45 23.97 15.12
N LYS A 65 16.72 24.25 15.43
CA LYS A 65 17.76 23.23 15.66
C LYS A 65 17.43 22.22 16.79
N ASP A 66 16.64 22.63 17.76
CA ASP A 66 16.34 21.83 18.96
C ASP A 66 14.88 21.35 18.99
N LYS A 67 14.14 21.47 17.85
CA LYS A 67 12.77 20.97 17.79
C LYS A 67 12.75 19.44 17.90
N PRO A 68 11.87 18.86 18.75
CA PRO A 68 11.76 17.42 18.90
C PRO A 68 11.35 16.74 17.58
N ASN A 69 11.77 15.51 17.41
CA ASN A 69 11.46 14.64 16.26
C ASN A 69 11.87 15.20 14.88
N GLN A 70 12.65 16.28 14.86
CA GLN A 70 13.11 16.91 13.63
C GLN A 70 14.63 16.81 13.50
N ALA A 71 15.08 16.69 12.27
CA ALA A 71 16.50 16.72 11.94
C ALA A 71 16.94 18.15 11.64
N ASN A 72 18.12 18.46 12.07
CA ASN A 72 18.82 19.60 11.53
C ASN A 72 19.69 19.18 10.36
N ALA A 73 19.60 19.84 9.22
CA ALA A 73 20.50 19.61 8.10
C ALA A 73 21.90 20.10 8.44
N HIS A 74 22.64 19.31 9.17
CA HIS A 74 24.00 19.66 9.57
C HIS A 74 25.01 19.70 8.43
N HIS A 75 24.64 19.21 7.24
CA HIS A 75 25.61 19.01 6.17
C HIS A 75 25.39 19.95 4.97
N ALA A 76 24.43 19.66 4.11
CA ALA A 76 24.35 20.31 2.81
C ALA A 76 23.82 21.76 2.87
N ALA A 77 22.86 22.05 3.74
CA ALA A 77 22.13 23.32 3.72
C ALA A 77 22.34 24.21 4.94
N LYS A 78 23.10 23.80 5.96
CA LYS A 78 23.27 24.55 7.22
C LYS A 78 23.74 25.99 7.04
N THR A 79 24.51 26.27 5.99
CA THR A 79 25.05 27.61 5.69
C THR A 79 24.21 28.37 4.65
N LEU A 80 23.19 27.74 4.09
CA LEU A 80 22.32 28.33 3.07
C LEU A 80 21.07 28.99 3.66
N GLY A 81 20.76 28.71 4.92
CA GLY A 81 19.62 29.27 5.62
C GLY A 81 18.28 28.62 5.27
N GLN A 82 17.20 29.34 5.51
CA GLN A 82 15.83 28.91 5.24
C GLN A 82 15.56 28.84 3.72
N GLY A 83 14.64 27.96 3.31
CA GLY A 83 14.30 27.77 1.89
C GLY A 83 15.02 26.59 1.24
N TRP A 84 15.95 25.97 1.95
CA TRP A 84 16.71 24.81 1.49
C TRP A 84 16.34 23.57 2.33
N LYS A 85 16.91 22.40 1.99
CA LYS A 85 16.69 21.17 2.76
C LYS A 85 17.34 21.29 4.14
N VAL A 86 16.54 21.63 5.14
CA VAL A 86 16.97 21.80 6.54
C VAL A 86 16.50 20.66 7.41
N ASN A 87 15.31 20.12 7.16
CA ASN A 87 14.68 19.12 8.01
C ASN A 87 14.31 17.85 7.20
N PRO A 88 15.27 17.02 6.78
CA PRO A 88 15.05 15.95 5.82
C PRO A 88 14.36 14.70 6.38
N TYR A 89 14.28 14.52 7.70
CA TYR A 89 13.73 13.34 8.35
C TYR A 89 13.12 13.66 9.70
N VAL A 90 12.40 12.70 10.25
CA VAL A 90 11.97 12.70 11.65
C VAL A 90 12.65 11.54 12.40
N ASN A 91 12.87 11.74 13.70
CA ASN A 91 13.26 10.68 14.64
C ASN A 91 12.02 10.30 15.46
N ILE A 92 11.78 9.01 15.62
CA ILE A 92 10.71 8.45 16.44
C ILE A 92 11.35 7.66 17.57
N ALA A 93 11.18 8.12 18.80
CA ALA A 93 11.78 7.51 19.98
C ALA A 93 11.22 6.10 20.24
N PRO A 94 11.88 5.29 21.09
CA PRO A 94 11.32 4.02 21.54
C PRO A 94 9.92 4.16 22.13
N ASN A 95 8.99 3.31 21.68
CA ASN A 95 7.58 3.29 22.09
C ASN A 95 6.80 4.59 21.79
N GLU A 96 7.28 5.39 20.85
CA GLU A 96 6.61 6.63 20.41
C GLU A 96 5.77 6.37 19.14
N THR A 97 4.63 7.07 19.06
CA THR A 97 3.83 7.19 17.84
C THR A 97 3.94 8.60 17.28
N PHE A 98 4.39 8.72 16.05
CA PHE A 98 4.50 9.98 15.32
C PHE A 98 3.43 10.09 14.23
N THR A 99 2.78 11.24 14.11
CA THR A 99 1.85 11.53 13.03
C THR A 99 2.62 12.01 11.79
N LEU A 100 2.70 11.15 10.77
CA LEU A 100 3.36 11.46 9.50
C LEU A 100 2.56 12.45 8.66
N ALA A 101 1.24 12.30 8.66
CA ALA A 101 0.33 13.15 7.90
C ALA A 101 -1.02 13.29 8.58
N GLU A 102 -1.57 14.49 8.52
CA GLU A 102 -2.95 14.80 8.85
C GLU A 102 -3.49 15.75 7.77
N ILE A 103 -4.46 15.28 6.99
CA ILE A 103 -4.89 15.92 5.76
C ILE A 103 -6.40 16.14 5.81
N GLU A 104 -6.83 17.38 5.66
CA GLU A 104 -8.21 17.73 5.44
C GLU A 104 -8.55 17.58 3.95
N GLY A 105 -9.66 16.90 3.65
CA GLY A 105 -10.10 16.54 2.30
C GLY A 105 -11.33 17.29 1.81
N PRO A 106 -12.00 16.78 0.78
CA PRO A 106 -11.80 15.45 0.14
C PRO A 106 -10.55 15.39 -0.73
N GLY A 107 -10.04 14.15 -0.89
CA GLY A 107 -8.85 13.92 -1.69
C GLY A 107 -8.42 12.46 -1.78
N ALA A 108 -7.21 12.22 -2.28
CA ALA A 108 -6.62 10.89 -2.34
C ALA A 108 -5.10 10.95 -2.16
N ILE A 109 -4.53 10.01 -1.40
CA ILE A 109 -3.10 9.73 -1.45
C ILE A 109 -2.78 9.17 -2.83
N GLN A 110 -1.70 9.66 -3.45
CA GLN A 110 -1.27 9.24 -4.79
C GLN A 110 0.02 8.44 -4.76
N GLN A 111 0.95 8.83 -3.86
CA GLN A 111 2.23 8.15 -3.75
C GLN A 111 2.81 8.38 -2.36
N ILE A 112 3.39 7.34 -1.80
CA ILE A 112 4.17 7.39 -0.58
C ILE A 112 5.59 6.94 -0.91
N TRP A 113 6.57 7.79 -0.63
CA TRP A 113 7.98 7.42 -0.61
C TRP A 113 8.49 7.51 0.81
N MET A 114 9.26 6.50 1.24
CA MET A 114 9.97 6.57 2.52
C MET A 114 11.18 5.65 2.57
N THR A 115 12.10 5.99 3.47
CA THR A 115 13.21 5.12 3.82
C THR A 115 13.42 5.14 5.33
N PRO A 116 12.82 4.17 6.06
CA PRO A 116 12.99 4.03 7.50
C PRO A 116 14.30 3.33 7.83
N THR A 117 14.97 3.77 8.90
CA THR A 117 16.06 3.02 9.54
C THR A 117 15.52 2.04 10.59
N GLY A 118 16.39 1.27 11.22
CA GLY A 118 15.99 0.35 12.28
C GLY A 118 15.35 -0.94 11.79
N GLU A 119 14.62 -1.58 12.67
CA GLU A 119 13.97 -2.86 12.39
C GLU A 119 12.56 -2.67 11.87
N TRP A 120 12.34 -2.92 10.59
CA TRP A 120 11.06 -2.69 9.91
C TRP A 120 9.89 -3.49 10.49
N ARG A 121 10.14 -4.61 11.15
CA ARG A 121 9.12 -5.40 11.85
C ARG A 121 8.68 -4.79 13.18
N LYS A 122 9.47 -3.89 13.73
CA LYS A 122 9.17 -3.13 14.97
C LYS A 122 8.64 -1.74 14.69
N THR A 123 8.25 -1.46 13.48
CA THR A 123 7.70 -0.19 13.05
C THR A 123 6.32 -0.41 12.45
N ILE A 124 5.30 0.14 13.06
CA ILE A 124 3.91 -0.07 12.65
C ILE A 124 3.39 1.18 11.96
N ILE A 125 2.95 1.03 10.71
CA ILE A 125 2.26 2.09 9.98
C ILE A 125 0.75 1.88 10.10
N ARG A 126 0.02 3.00 10.34
CA ARG A 126 -1.45 3.00 10.41
C ARG A 126 -2.04 4.10 9.56
N PHE A 127 -3.17 3.78 8.91
CA PHE A 127 -3.97 4.74 8.15
C PHE A 127 -5.38 4.79 8.72
N TYR A 128 -5.90 6.01 8.86
CA TYR A 128 -7.24 6.28 9.34
C TYR A 128 -7.95 7.17 8.33
N TRP A 129 -9.11 6.76 7.88
CA TRP A 129 -9.91 7.51 6.94
C TRP A 129 -11.04 8.23 7.65
N ASP A 130 -11.25 9.48 7.24
CA ASP A 130 -12.28 10.36 7.77
C ASP A 130 -12.16 10.47 9.30
N ASP A 131 -13.21 10.15 10.07
CA ASP A 131 -13.21 10.27 11.51
C ASP A 131 -13.11 8.89 12.22
N GLU A 132 -12.62 7.86 11.52
CA GLU A 132 -12.47 6.52 12.09
C GLU A 132 -11.47 6.51 13.24
N LYS A 133 -11.85 5.79 14.31
CA LYS A 133 -10.99 5.60 15.48
C LYS A 133 -10.02 4.43 15.31
N GLU A 134 -10.52 3.36 14.70
CA GLU A 134 -9.72 2.17 14.40
C GLU A 134 -9.04 2.32 13.04
N PRO A 135 -7.80 1.86 12.89
CA PRO A 135 -7.09 1.98 11.64
C PRO A 135 -7.64 1.05 10.55
N SER A 136 -7.84 1.57 9.37
CA SER A 136 -8.15 0.77 8.17
C SER A 136 -6.93 0.01 7.63
N VAL A 137 -5.73 0.48 7.94
CA VAL A 137 -4.46 -0.19 7.69
C VAL A 137 -3.66 -0.20 8.97
N GLU A 138 -3.21 -1.38 9.39
CA GLU A 138 -2.27 -1.57 10.49
C GLU A 138 -1.34 -2.73 10.16
N CYS A 139 -0.08 -2.45 9.95
CA CYS A 139 0.92 -3.49 9.68
C CYS A 139 2.35 -3.01 9.92
N PRO A 140 3.32 -3.92 10.07
CA PRO A 140 4.72 -3.56 10.05
C PRO A 140 5.10 -2.89 8.73
N ILE A 141 5.96 -1.87 8.79
CA ILE A 141 6.33 -1.08 7.62
C ILE A 141 6.99 -1.93 6.53
N GLY A 142 7.83 -2.90 6.92
CA GLY A 142 8.43 -3.81 5.96
C GLY A 142 7.40 -4.62 5.20
N ASP A 143 6.39 -5.15 5.89
CA ASP A 143 5.32 -5.93 5.27
C ASP A 143 4.46 -5.09 4.33
N PHE A 144 4.17 -3.84 4.70
CA PHE A 144 3.43 -2.91 3.83
C PHE A 144 4.14 -2.66 2.50
N PHE A 145 5.47 -2.65 2.50
CA PHE A 145 6.29 -2.46 1.30
C PHE A 145 6.94 -3.75 0.79
N CYS A 146 6.33 -4.91 1.06
CA CYS A 146 6.81 -6.21 0.57
C CYS A 146 8.23 -6.60 1.03
N SER A 147 8.65 -6.15 2.18
CA SER A 147 9.96 -6.44 2.79
C SER A 147 9.81 -7.07 4.17
N GLY A 148 8.90 -8.03 4.32
CA GLY A 148 8.50 -8.64 5.59
C GLY A 148 9.61 -9.41 6.31
N TRP A 149 10.68 -9.78 5.62
CA TRP A 149 11.85 -10.41 6.24
C TRP A 149 12.83 -9.41 6.87
N GLY A 150 12.59 -8.10 6.75
CA GLY A 150 13.48 -7.08 7.27
C GLY A 150 14.82 -6.96 6.53
N VAL A 151 14.91 -7.55 5.35
CA VAL A 151 16.11 -7.55 4.49
C VAL A 151 15.74 -6.94 3.15
N TYR A 152 16.60 -6.06 2.64
CA TYR A 152 16.41 -5.45 1.34
C TYR A 152 16.35 -6.49 0.22
N SER A 153 15.37 -6.35 -0.65
CA SER A 153 15.31 -7.00 -1.94
C SER A 153 14.65 -6.07 -2.95
N PRO A 154 15.17 -5.95 -4.16
CA PRO A 154 14.57 -5.10 -5.18
C PRO A 154 13.18 -5.63 -5.56
N LEU A 155 12.23 -4.70 -5.74
CA LEU A 155 10.89 -5.02 -6.21
C LEU A 155 10.45 -3.92 -7.18
N SER A 156 9.92 -4.31 -8.33
CA SER A 156 9.38 -3.39 -9.32
C SER A 156 7.99 -3.84 -9.75
N SER A 157 6.97 -3.14 -9.26
CA SER A 157 5.58 -3.40 -9.65
C SER A 157 4.80 -2.08 -9.81
N LEU A 158 3.55 -2.17 -10.27
CA LEU A 158 2.71 -0.96 -10.41
C LEU A 158 2.32 -0.37 -9.06
N ALA A 159 2.10 -1.21 -8.05
CA ALA A 159 1.56 -0.76 -6.77
C ALA A 159 2.64 -0.47 -5.73
N VAL A 160 3.72 -1.24 -5.73
CA VAL A 160 4.82 -1.14 -4.76
C VAL A 160 6.15 -1.29 -5.47
N CYS A 161 7.11 -0.44 -5.13
CA CYS A 161 8.50 -0.57 -5.57
C CYS A 161 9.43 -0.46 -4.38
N VAL A 162 10.49 -1.30 -4.37
CA VAL A 162 11.59 -1.20 -3.42
C VAL A 162 12.87 -0.99 -4.21
N ASN A 163 13.38 0.24 -4.16
CA ASN A 163 14.54 0.68 -4.92
C ASN A 163 15.85 0.59 -4.09
N PRO A 164 17.02 0.72 -4.70
CA PRO A 164 18.30 0.66 -3.98
C PRO A 164 18.35 1.55 -2.75
N GLY A 165 18.96 1.03 -1.67
CA GLY A 165 19.02 1.70 -0.37
C GLY A 165 17.72 1.57 0.44
N SER A 166 16.86 0.60 0.13
CA SER A 166 15.57 0.38 0.80
C SER A 166 14.63 1.58 0.68
N ALA A 167 14.62 2.20 -0.49
CA ALA A 167 13.66 3.25 -0.81
C ALA A 167 12.29 2.63 -1.13
N PHE A 168 11.42 2.69 -0.17
CA PHE A 168 10.06 2.16 -0.24
C PHE A 168 9.14 3.11 -0.99
N ASN A 169 8.36 2.59 -1.93
CA ASN A 169 7.39 3.35 -2.71
C ASN A 169 6.06 2.61 -2.77
N CYS A 170 4.97 3.34 -2.56
CA CYS A 170 3.61 2.84 -2.71
C CYS A 170 2.85 3.78 -3.65
N TYR A 171 2.16 3.21 -4.63
CA TYR A 171 1.37 3.92 -5.64
C TYR A 171 -0.12 3.54 -5.60
N TRP A 172 -0.56 2.79 -4.58
CA TRP A 172 -1.98 2.61 -4.34
C TRP A 172 -2.65 3.97 -4.17
N GLN A 173 -3.65 4.25 -5.01
CA GLN A 173 -4.49 5.43 -4.83
C GLN A 173 -5.45 5.18 -3.67
N MET A 174 -5.45 6.08 -2.68
CA MET A 174 -6.22 5.91 -1.45
C MET A 174 -7.15 7.11 -1.24
N PRO A 175 -8.42 7.05 -1.71
CA PRO A 175 -9.39 8.13 -1.55
C PRO A 175 -9.84 8.28 -0.10
N PHE A 176 -10.15 9.53 0.29
CA PHE A 176 -10.81 9.88 1.54
C PHE A 176 -11.77 11.06 1.32
N ARG A 177 -12.93 11.07 2.02
CA ARG A 177 -14.00 12.06 1.78
C ARG A 177 -13.90 13.28 2.66
N LYS A 178 -13.32 13.14 3.85
CA LYS A 178 -13.20 14.24 4.82
C LYS A 178 -11.76 14.41 5.27
N LYS A 179 -11.12 13.34 5.71
CA LYS A 179 -9.83 13.41 6.40
C LYS A 179 -9.00 12.16 6.18
N CYS A 180 -7.69 12.32 6.15
CA CYS A 180 -6.73 11.22 6.20
C CYS A 180 -5.72 11.50 7.32
N ARG A 181 -5.49 10.49 8.18
CA ARG A 181 -4.42 10.52 9.17
C ARG A 181 -3.53 9.30 8.98
N ILE A 182 -2.23 9.51 8.93
CA ILE A 182 -1.22 8.45 8.83
C ILE A 182 -0.26 8.58 9.99
N THR A 183 -0.09 7.50 10.75
CA THR A 183 0.82 7.44 11.90
C THR A 183 1.86 6.36 11.71
N MET A 184 2.98 6.52 12.40
CA MET A 184 4.03 5.51 12.51
C MET A 184 4.44 5.37 13.97
N GLU A 185 4.39 4.14 14.47
CA GLU A 185 4.77 3.79 15.83
C GLU A 185 6.07 2.98 15.80
N ASN A 186 7.01 3.37 16.61
CA ASN A 186 8.22 2.60 16.89
C ASN A 186 7.99 1.76 18.17
N ILE A 187 7.75 0.46 17.99
CA ILE A 187 7.57 -0.50 19.10
C ILE A 187 8.90 -1.10 19.58
N ASP A 188 10.05 -0.66 19.06
CA ASP A 188 11.36 -1.05 19.62
C ASP A 188 11.53 -0.36 20.99
N PRO A 189 11.78 -1.12 22.08
CA PRO A 189 11.89 -0.53 23.39
C PRO A 189 13.24 0.19 23.64
N ASN A 190 14.22 0.00 22.75
CA ASN A 190 15.60 0.40 22.99
C ASN A 190 16.17 1.39 21.96
N ASN A 191 15.68 1.32 20.71
CA ASN A 191 16.31 2.04 19.61
C ASN A 191 15.38 3.07 19.00
N GLU A 192 15.91 4.29 18.79
CA GLU A 192 15.26 5.32 18.00
C GLU A 192 15.20 4.88 16.52
N MET A 193 14.16 5.26 15.85
CA MET A 193 13.98 5.06 14.42
C MET A 193 14.00 6.40 13.70
N ARG A 194 14.70 6.46 12.56
CA ARG A 194 14.70 7.60 11.67
C ARG A 194 13.89 7.31 10.42
N VAL A 195 13.07 8.27 10.00
CA VAL A 195 12.26 8.17 8.78
C VAL A 195 12.45 9.39 7.90
N TYR A 196 12.92 9.15 6.69
CA TYR A 196 12.78 10.08 5.57
C TYR A 196 11.50 9.72 4.84
N TYR A 197 10.64 10.69 4.54
CA TYR A 197 9.39 10.38 3.87
C TYR A 197 8.83 11.55 3.07
N GLN A 198 8.00 11.22 2.09
CA GLN A 198 7.18 12.14 1.35
C GLN A 198 5.86 11.46 1.01
N ILE A 199 4.75 12.11 1.31
CA ILE A 199 3.39 11.66 1.02
C ILE A 199 2.78 12.66 0.06
N ASN A 200 2.62 12.25 -1.19
CA ASN A 200 2.01 13.06 -2.24
C ASN A 200 0.52 12.75 -2.32
N TYR A 201 -0.30 13.79 -2.35
CA TYR A 201 -1.74 13.66 -2.39
C TYR A 201 -2.39 14.70 -3.28
N THR A 202 -3.62 14.44 -3.66
CA THR A 202 -4.46 15.32 -4.46
C THR A 202 -5.70 15.70 -3.68
N LEU A 203 -5.99 17.01 -3.58
CA LEU A 203 -7.27 17.51 -3.07
C LEU A 203 -8.21 17.69 -4.26
N THR A 204 -9.32 16.98 -4.25
CA THR A 204 -10.32 16.95 -5.31
C THR A 204 -11.59 16.26 -4.82
N GLU A 205 -12.68 16.40 -5.55
CA GLU A 205 -13.90 15.64 -5.30
C GLU A 205 -13.64 14.13 -5.46
N VAL A 206 -14.11 13.35 -4.49
CA VAL A 206 -14.03 11.89 -4.50
C VAL A 206 -15.38 11.32 -4.91
N PRO A 207 -15.44 10.42 -5.90
CA PRO A 207 -16.70 9.80 -6.32
C PRO A 207 -17.42 9.09 -5.18
N GLU A 208 -18.75 9.10 -5.19
CA GLU A 208 -19.56 8.46 -4.15
C GLU A 208 -19.36 6.94 -4.09
N ASP A 209 -19.04 6.31 -5.21
CA ASP A 209 -18.76 4.88 -5.34
C ASP A 209 -17.29 4.50 -5.04
N ALA A 210 -16.42 5.45 -4.72
CA ALA A 210 -15.04 5.16 -4.34
C ALA A 210 -14.99 4.41 -3.01
N ALA A 211 -14.28 3.30 -2.99
CA ALA A 211 -13.98 2.56 -1.77
C ALA A 211 -12.77 3.13 -1.03
N TYR A 212 -12.71 2.92 0.28
CA TYR A 212 -11.53 3.19 1.08
C TYR A 212 -10.51 2.06 0.95
N PHE A 213 -9.24 2.40 1.06
CA PHE A 213 -8.17 1.41 1.07
C PHE A 213 -8.03 0.77 2.46
N HIS A 214 -8.00 -0.55 2.51
CA HIS A 214 -7.80 -1.34 3.71
C HIS A 214 -6.67 -2.34 3.50
N ALA A 215 -5.93 -2.67 4.56
CA ALA A 215 -4.97 -3.76 4.57
C ALA A 215 -4.99 -4.48 5.92
N GLN A 216 -4.97 -5.82 5.89
CA GLN A 216 -4.84 -6.66 7.08
C GLN A 216 -3.47 -7.32 7.10
N PHE A 217 -2.80 -7.25 8.24
CA PHE A 217 -1.60 -8.01 8.52
C PHE A 217 -1.96 -9.27 9.32
N ARG A 218 -1.49 -10.42 8.87
CA ARG A 218 -1.65 -11.68 9.58
C ARG A 218 -0.34 -12.45 9.63
N ARG A 219 -0.10 -13.14 10.73
CA ARG A 219 1.10 -13.92 10.93
C ARG A 219 0.77 -15.22 11.66
N SER A 220 1.26 -16.34 11.15
CA SER A 220 1.36 -17.63 11.85
C SER A 220 2.80 -18.10 11.82
N ASN A 221 3.29 -18.69 12.93
CA ASN A 221 4.64 -19.24 13.02
C ASN A 221 4.77 -20.20 14.22
N PRO A 222 4.83 -21.52 14.00
CA PRO A 222 4.46 -22.17 12.75
C PRO A 222 2.97 -22.01 12.44
N ASN A 223 2.56 -22.30 11.19
CA ASN A 223 1.16 -22.47 10.90
C ASN A 223 0.68 -23.78 11.52
N MET A 224 -0.36 -23.73 12.37
CA MET A 224 -0.89 -24.90 13.09
C MET A 224 -2.16 -25.46 12.44
N THR A 225 -2.56 -24.89 11.33
CA THR A 225 -3.75 -25.28 10.56
C THR A 225 -3.35 -25.57 9.12
N SER A 226 -4.17 -26.32 8.39
CA SER A 226 -3.94 -26.58 6.97
C SER A 226 -3.99 -25.35 6.10
N ASP A 227 -4.72 -24.32 6.51
CA ASP A 227 -4.87 -23.07 5.77
C ASP A 227 -4.29 -21.89 6.57
N HIS A 228 -3.46 -21.07 5.92
CA HIS A 228 -3.11 -19.75 6.41
C HIS A 228 -4.18 -18.74 5.99
N VAL A 229 -4.70 -17.99 6.96
CA VAL A 229 -5.70 -16.94 6.69
C VAL A 229 -5.01 -15.68 6.23
N LEU A 230 -5.32 -15.24 5.01
CA LEU A 230 -4.85 -13.96 4.45
C LEU A 230 -5.77 -12.80 4.84
N VAL A 231 -7.08 -13.00 4.68
CA VAL A 231 -8.12 -12.03 5.02
C VAL A 231 -9.29 -12.76 5.66
N ASP A 232 -9.85 -12.20 6.71
CA ASP A 232 -11.08 -12.69 7.34
C ASP A 232 -11.84 -11.56 8.03
N GLY A 233 -13.15 -11.76 8.20
CA GLY A 233 -14.03 -10.83 8.92
C GLY A 233 -14.46 -9.63 8.10
N ILE A 234 -14.19 -9.59 6.80
CA ILE A 234 -14.65 -8.49 5.93
C ILE A 234 -16.16 -8.58 5.75
N LYS A 235 -16.83 -7.44 5.94
CA LYS A 235 -18.27 -7.26 5.73
C LYS A 235 -18.51 -6.02 4.88
N GLY A 236 -19.48 -6.12 3.97
CA GLY A 236 -19.83 -5.07 3.05
C GLY A 236 -19.35 -5.35 1.63
N LYS A 237 -19.51 -4.35 0.76
CA LYS A 237 -19.12 -4.41 -0.65
C LYS A 237 -17.68 -3.93 -0.83
N GLY A 238 -16.92 -4.64 -1.67
CA GLY A 238 -15.54 -4.27 -1.92
C GLY A 238 -14.86 -5.04 -3.03
N GLN A 239 -13.55 -4.82 -3.13
CA GLN A 239 -12.67 -5.49 -4.08
C GLN A 239 -11.39 -5.92 -3.36
N TYR A 240 -11.02 -7.19 -3.48
CA TYR A 240 -9.70 -7.63 -3.07
C TYR A 240 -8.71 -7.32 -4.19
N VAL A 241 -7.67 -6.57 -3.85
CA VAL A 241 -6.74 -6.01 -4.83
C VAL A 241 -5.33 -6.57 -4.76
N GLY A 242 -5.03 -7.44 -3.78
CA GLY A 242 -3.74 -8.11 -3.77
C GLY A 242 -3.29 -8.70 -2.44
N THR A 243 -2.19 -9.41 -2.53
CA THR A 243 -1.46 -10.06 -1.42
C THR A 243 0.03 -9.81 -1.56
N TYR A 244 0.68 -9.48 -0.46
CA TYR A 244 2.09 -9.78 -0.24
C TYR A 244 2.20 -10.90 0.78
N MET A 245 3.08 -11.87 0.55
CA MET A 245 3.30 -13.01 1.43
C MET A 245 4.78 -13.26 1.69
N ALA A 246 5.17 -13.27 2.96
CA ALA A 246 6.46 -13.73 3.43
C ALA A 246 6.29 -15.19 3.92
N TRP A 247 6.84 -16.14 3.19
CA TRP A 247 6.66 -17.57 3.41
C TRP A 247 7.97 -18.25 3.76
N GLN A 248 8.01 -18.99 4.89
CA GLN A 248 9.15 -19.79 5.28
C GLN A 248 8.77 -21.27 5.32
N VAL A 249 9.64 -22.11 4.75
CA VAL A 249 9.48 -23.56 4.80
C VAL A 249 10.34 -24.18 5.91
N ASN A 250 9.76 -25.14 6.62
CA ASN A 250 10.39 -25.83 7.76
C ASN A 250 10.92 -27.21 7.41
N ASN A 251 10.50 -27.78 6.30
CA ASN A 251 10.89 -29.10 5.79
C ASN A 251 11.57 -28.99 4.42
N SER A 252 12.13 -30.10 3.94
CA SER A 252 12.64 -30.22 2.58
C SER A 252 11.55 -30.78 1.67
N GLY A 253 11.57 -30.43 0.40
CA GLY A 253 10.61 -30.80 -0.60
C GLY A 253 9.98 -29.58 -1.29
N TRP A 254 9.07 -29.81 -2.19
CA TRP A 254 8.26 -28.75 -2.78
C TRP A 254 7.22 -28.23 -1.74
N TRP A 255 7.06 -26.96 -1.64
CA TRP A 255 6.32 -26.27 -0.57
C TRP A 255 5.07 -25.53 -1.06
N GLY A 256 4.77 -25.55 -2.33
CA GLY A 256 3.80 -24.64 -2.92
C GLY A 256 2.63 -25.28 -3.65
N GLU A 257 2.22 -26.50 -3.26
CA GLU A 257 1.02 -27.17 -3.81
C GLU A 257 -0.29 -26.58 -3.31
N GLY A 258 -0.24 -25.82 -2.22
CA GLY A 258 -1.43 -25.31 -1.55
C GLY A 258 -2.15 -24.24 -2.35
N GLU A 259 -3.45 -24.42 -2.54
CA GLU A 259 -4.31 -23.49 -3.28
C GLU A 259 -4.77 -22.29 -2.45
N ILE A 260 -4.93 -21.14 -3.11
CA ILE A 260 -5.68 -20.00 -2.57
C ILE A 260 -7.19 -20.20 -2.74
N LYS A 261 -7.95 -19.76 -1.75
CA LYS A 261 -9.41 -19.84 -1.74
C LYS A 261 -10.03 -18.49 -1.42
N PHE A 262 -11.02 -18.08 -2.20
CA PHE A 262 -11.83 -16.90 -1.92
C PHE A 262 -13.26 -17.34 -1.61
N PHE A 263 -13.63 -17.19 -0.34
CA PHE A 263 -15.00 -17.37 0.14
C PHE A 263 -15.66 -15.99 0.18
N MET A 264 -16.73 -15.82 -0.57
CA MET A 264 -17.40 -14.53 -0.70
C MET A 264 -18.92 -14.68 -0.80
N ASP A 265 -19.61 -13.62 -0.41
CA ASP A 265 -21.06 -13.46 -0.58
C ASP A 265 -21.91 -14.56 0.07
N GLY A 266 -21.41 -15.09 1.21
CA GLY A 266 -22.08 -16.10 1.98
C GLY A 266 -21.60 -17.54 1.74
N ASP A 267 -20.53 -17.73 1.00
CA ASP A 267 -19.86 -19.03 0.84
C ASP A 267 -19.49 -19.61 2.20
N LYS A 268 -19.70 -20.92 2.38
CA LYS A 268 -19.41 -21.60 3.65
C LYS A 268 -18.50 -22.80 3.49
N LYS A 269 -18.94 -23.81 2.74
CA LYS A 269 -18.21 -25.07 2.58
C LYS A 269 -17.22 -25.02 1.41
N PHE A 270 -17.62 -24.40 0.32
CA PHE A 270 -16.83 -24.32 -0.90
C PHE A 270 -16.62 -22.85 -1.25
N PRO A 271 -15.41 -22.46 -1.70
CA PRO A 271 -15.15 -21.11 -2.14
C PRO A 271 -15.71 -20.87 -3.54
N THR A 272 -16.00 -19.61 -3.87
CA THR A 272 -16.31 -19.21 -5.24
C THR A 272 -15.08 -19.31 -6.16
N ILE A 273 -13.88 -18.99 -5.61
CA ILE A 273 -12.62 -19.14 -6.35
C ILE A 273 -11.72 -20.09 -5.58
N CYS A 274 -11.19 -21.11 -6.28
CA CYS A 274 -10.18 -22.03 -5.78
C CYS A 274 -9.03 -22.06 -6.78
N GLY A 275 -7.82 -21.78 -6.32
CA GLY A 275 -6.59 -21.85 -7.11
C GLY A 275 -6.10 -23.29 -7.30
N THR A 276 -4.93 -23.43 -7.89
CA THR A 276 -4.30 -24.71 -8.23
C THR A 276 -2.96 -24.93 -7.53
N GLY A 277 -2.33 -23.87 -7.04
CA GLY A 277 -1.07 -23.93 -6.30
C GLY A 277 -0.65 -22.55 -5.82
N THR A 278 0.29 -22.51 -4.88
CA THR A 278 0.84 -21.26 -4.37
C THR A 278 1.62 -20.52 -5.46
N GLU A 279 2.48 -21.22 -6.20
CA GLU A 279 3.23 -20.61 -7.31
C GLU A 279 2.32 -20.09 -8.42
N ASP A 280 1.24 -20.81 -8.71
CA ASP A 280 0.26 -20.43 -9.74
C ASP A 280 -0.44 -19.13 -9.34
N TYR A 281 -0.80 -19.01 -8.06
CA TYR A 281 -1.39 -17.78 -7.55
C TYR A 281 -0.46 -16.58 -7.71
N PHE A 282 0.83 -16.74 -7.46
CA PHE A 282 1.84 -15.70 -7.65
C PHE A 282 2.36 -15.60 -9.09
N CYS A 283 1.63 -16.18 -10.06
CA CYS A 283 1.88 -16.12 -11.50
C CYS A 283 3.21 -16.76 -11.93
N GLY A 284 3.71 -17.71 -11.15
CA GLY A 284 4.77 -18.61 -11.55
C GLY A 284 4.23 -19.92 -12.11
N SER A 285 5.08 -20.89 -12.27
CA SER A 285 4.74 -22.24 -12.66
C SER A 285 5.90 -23.20 -12.34
N TYR A 286 5.59 -24.49 -12.30
CA TYR A 286 6.60 -25.55 -12.17
C TYR A 286 7.61 -25.24 -11.06
N ASN A 287 7.12 -24.93 -9.85
CA ASN A 287 7.89 -24.73 -8.63
C ASN A 287 8.83 -23.52 -8.67
N PHE A 288 8.62 -22.52 -9.54
CA PHE A 288 9.56 -21.41 -9.79
C PHE A 288 10.98 -21.87 -10.16
N GLU A 289 11.14 -23.11 -10.61
CA GLU A 289 12.42 -23.73 -10.80
C GLU A 289 12.94 -23.58 -12.23
N ASN A 290 14.16 -23.07 -12.36
CA ASN A 290 14.93 -23.24 -13.58
C ASN A 290 15.48 -24.67 -13.65
N LYS A 291 14.97 -25.46 -14.61
CA LYS A 291 15.35 -26.89 -14.77
C LYS A 291 16.81 -27.11 -15.11
N THR A 292 17.48 -26.13 -15.72
CA THR A 292 18.89 -26.22 -16.10
C THR A 292 19.81 -25.93 -14.91
N THR A 293 19.54 -24.85 -14.16
CA THR A 293 20.38 -24.42 -13.04
C THR A 293 20.03 -25.11 -11.74
N ARG A 294 18.87 -25.72 -11.65
CA ARG A 294 18.33 -26.32 -10.42
C ARG A 294 18.28 -25.30 -9.28
N GLN A 295 17.84 -24.09 -9.60
CA GLN A 295 17.65 -22.97 -8.68
C GLN A 295 16.25 -22.39 -8.86
N TYR A 296 15.70 -21.77 -7.81
CA TYR A 296 14.54 -20.89 -7.97
C TYR A 296 14.94 -19.62 -8.72
N GLU A 297 14.05 -19.11 -9.54
CA GLU A 297 14.25 -17.83 -10.25
C GLU A 297 13.42 -16.71 -9.63
N GLU A 298 14.12 -15.68 -9.17
CA GLU A 298 13.48 -14.43 -8.75
C GLU A 298 12.95 -13.68 -9.98
N PHE A 299 11.75 -13.12 -9.83
CA PHE A 299 11.18 -12.26 -10.85
C PHE A 299 10.31 -11.18 -10.20
N SER A 300 10.20 -10.06 -10.91
CA SER A 300 9.34 -8.93 -10.51
C SER A 300 8.69 -8.37 -11.75
N THR A 301 7.36 -8.38 -11.77
CA THR A 301 6.54 -7.89 -12.89
C THR A 301 5.56 -6.83 -12.39
N PRO A 302 4.86 -6.10 -13.27
CA PRO A 302 3.87 -5.11 -12.83
C PRO A 302 2.81 -5.64 -11.87
N TYR A 303 2.46 -6.92 -11.92
CA TYR A 303 1.32 -7.48 -11.19
C TYR A 303 1.65 -8.61 -10.22
N ALA A 304 2.77 -9.29 -10.39
CA ALA A 304 3.13 -10.43 -9.54
C ALA A 304 4.64 -10.65 -9.52
N GLY A 305 5.13 -11.37 -8.50
CA GLY A 305 6.53 -11.74 -8.42
C GLY A 305 6.88 -12.63 -7.25
N LEU A 306 8.00 -13.33 -7.42
CA LEU A 306 8.83 -13.92 -6.39
C LEU A 306 10.10 -13.07 -6.34
N HIS A 307 10.08 -11.98 -5.56
CA HIS A 307 11.13 -10.97 -5.62
C HIS A 307 12.26 -11.19 -4.60
N GLN A 308 12.07 -12.13 -3.67
CA GLN A 308 13.04 -12.39 -2.62
C GLN A 308 13.12 -13.87 -2.30
N ILE A 309 14.34 -14.40 -2.31
CA ILE A 309 14.67 -15.76 -1.86
C ILE A 309 15.81 -15.65 -0.87
N ILE A 310 15.57 -16.10 0.36
CA ILE A 310 16.60 -16.16 1.40
C ILE A 310 16.96 -17.63 1.63
N ARG A 311 18.22 -17.90 1.61
CA ARG A 311 18.90 -19.20 1.58
C ARG A 311 18.62 -20.09 2.82
N PRO A 312 18.78 -21.43 2.70
CA PRO A 312 19.80 -22.22 1.98
C PRO A 312 19.65 -22.27 0.46
N ASP A 313 20.79 -22.49 -0.22
CA ASP A 313 20.88 -22.58 -1.66
C ASP A 313 20.28 -23.86 -2.24
N GLY A 314 19.92 -23.80 -3.52
CA GLY A 314 19.28 -24.89 -4.25
C GLY A 314 17.76 -24.86 -4.09
N VAL A 315 17.08 -25.84 -4.69
CA VAL A 315 15.65 -26.02 -4.56
C VAL A 315 15.32 -27.04 -3.47
N TYR A 316 14.08 -26.97 -2.94
CA TYR A 316 13.51 -27.95 -2.00
C TYR A 316 14.31 -28.12 -0.69
N ARG A 317 14.89 -27.03 -0.19
CA ARG A 317 15.62 -27.01 1.07
C ARG A 317 14.79 -26.44 2.19
N SER A 318 14.87 -27.07 3.38
CA SER A 318 14.27 -26.50 4.58
C SER A 318 14.88 -25.14 4.94
N GLN A 319 14.15 -24.33 5.69
CA GLN A 319 14.55 -22.99 6.17
C GLN A 319 14.73 -21.93 5.08
N GLN A 320 14.34 -22.22 3.85
CA GLN A 320 14.24 -21.18 2.81
C GLN A 320 13.07 -20.24 3.12
N ARG A 321 13.24 -18.98 2.77
CA ARG A 321 12.25 -17.92 2.96
C ARG A 321 12.01 -17.21 1.64
N PHE A 322 10.76 -16.89 1.39
CA PHE A 322 10.31 -16.34 0.12
C PHE A 322 9.50 -15.06 0.36
N GLY A 323 9.69 -14.06 -0.49
CA GLY A 323 8.85 -12.88 -0.58
C GLY A 323 8.13 -12.89 -1.93
N MET A 324 6.79 -12.97 -1.88
CA MET A 324 5.93 -13.08 -3.06
C MET A 324 4.85 -12.03 -3.03
N TYR A 325 4.44 -11.53 -4.19
CA TYR A 325 3.31 -10.60 -4.29
C TYR A 325 2.46 -10.88 -5.51
N ARG A 326 1.16 -10.60 -5.40
CA ARG A 326 0.21 -10.51 -6.50
C ARG A 326 -0.72 -9.32 -6.31
N TRP A 327 -0.87 -8.52 -7.36
CA TRP A 327 -1.78 -7.39 -7.43
C TRP A 327 -2.90 -7.65 -8.44
N HIS A 328 -4.13 -7.69 -7.95
CA HIS A 328 -5.34 -7.84 -8.75
C HIS A 328 -5.83 -6.48 -9.30
N ILE A 329 -4.98 -5.79 -10.05
CA ILE A 329 -5.30 -4.45 -10.58
C ILE A 329 -6.23 -4.55 -11.79
N LEU A 330 -5.98 -5.50 -12.68
CA LEU A 330 -6.81 -5.72 -13.86
C LEU A 330 -7.91 -6.77 -13.64
N ASP A 331 -7.76 -7.60 -12.61
CA ASP A 331 -8.65 -8.71 -12.25
C ASP A 331 -9.10 -8.63 -10.77
N PRO A 332 -9.60 -7.48 -10.27
CA PRO A 332 -9.97 -7.36 -8.86
C PRO A 332 -11.07 -8.37 -8.49
N VAL A 333 -10.90 -9.04 -7.34
CA VAL A 333 -11.89 -10.01 -6.86
C VAL A 333 -12.98 -9.25 -6.12
N ARG A 334 -14.15 -9.12 -6.75
CA ARG A 334 -15.29 -8.33 -6.28
C ARG A 334 -16.20 -9.16 -5.40
N PHE A 335 -16.69 -8.54 -4.34
CA PHE A 335 -17.68 -9.13 -3.43
C PHE A 335 -18.70 -8.06 -3.00
N ASP A 336 -19.92 -8.50 -2.69
CA ASP A 336 -21.03 -7.58 -2.33
C ASP A 336 -21.39 -7.64 -0.84
N LYS A 337 -21.05 -8.71 -0.13
CA LYS A 337 -21.49 -8.91 1.27
C LYS A 337 -20.36 -9.25 2.25
N ASP A 338 -19.50 -10.15 1.89
CA ASP A 338 -18.41 -10.58 2.76
C ASP A 338 -17.28 -11.25 1.97
N LEU A 339 -16.10 -11.28 2.60
CA LEU A 339 -14.93 -11.91 2.03
C LEU A 339 -14.09 -12.56 3.13
N LYS A 340 -13.63 -13.79 2.84
CA LYS A 340 -12.55 -14.49 3.52
C LYS A 340 -11.60 -15.06 2.47
N VAL A 341 -10.29 -14.91 2.68
CA VAL A 341 -9.26 -15.45 1.81
C VAL A 341 -8.30 -16.29 2.61
N THR A 342 -8.05 -17.51 2.15
CA THR A 342 -7.08 -18.43 2.74
C THR A 342 -6.15 -18.98 1.67
N ILE A 343 -4.97 -19.43 2.08
CA ILE A 343 -4.06 -20.21 1.24
C ILE A 343 -3.65 -21.46 2.00
N GLN A 344 -3.70 -22.60 1.34
CA GLN A 344 -3.35 -23.87 1.98
C GLN A 344 -1.84 -23.94 2.21
N ASP A 345 -1.46 -24.43 3.37
CA ASP A 345 -0.09 -24.73 3.75
C ASP A 345 0.19 -26.22 3.44
N LEU A 346 0.50 -26.50 2.17
CA LEU A 346 0.72 -27.83 1.63
C LEU A 346 1.97 -27.87 0.77
N GLY A 347 2.86 -28.85 1.06
CA GLY A 347 4.08 -29.13 0.31
C GLY A 347 5.04 -30.06 1.02
#